data_288d7ab319967499619afce9db594226
#
_entry.id   288d7ab319967499619afce9db594226
#
_cell.length_a   1.000
_cell.length_b   1.000
_cell.length_c   1.000
_cell.angle_alpha   90.00
_cell.angle_beta   90.00
_cell.angle_gamma   90.00
#
_symmetry.space_group_name_H-M   'P 1'
#
loop_
_entity.id
_entity.type
_entity.pdbx_description
1 polymer ?
#
loop_
_entity_poly.entity_id
_entity_poly.type
_entity_poly.pdbx_seq_one_letter_code
_entity_poly.pdbx_strand_id
1 'polypeptide(L)'
;MGATHGGPAGWIRSACLTAVAVLLATACGSSSTPSGSALLQPPTAKTAPQTSIGAGEGQLNLVLWDGYADKSWVDPFTAATGCKVNQHPAGSSDEMVSLMKDGGGGNWDMVSASGDADLRLIYSGDVKPMNTALIPDWSNFQTYFQAPPYNTINGVHYGISLQWGPNTLLYNTKKFVNPPTSWSVIYDPANKGLITVPDNPIQIADAALYLSKTKPSLGIKDPYELTQTQFDAAVALLKGQQPLIKKYWALATDEISLFQNGDVMVGAAWPYQTIQLKLAGAPVEETIPSEGATGWADTWMLATKATHPNCAYLWTKWVSTPKVQAMQALSFGETPVNIKACAEMEALQAGSCAQYHADKGAAYFDSIKFWKTPIAQCADGTTVCIPYDKWVSAWTTIKG
;
A
#
# COMPACT_ATOMS: atom_id res chain seq x y z
N MET A 1 59.32 40.91 14.37
CA MET A 1 59.38 42.32 13.94
C MET A 1 57.90 42.73 13.82
N GLY A 2 57.34 43.32 14.69
CA GLY A 2 57.38 44.70 15.25
C GLY A 2 56.01 45.28 14.97
N ALA A 3 55.22 45.40 15.94
CA ALA A 3 54.94 46.55 16.82
C ALA A 3 53.97 47.54 16.13
N THR A 4 52.93 48.03 16.70
CA THR A 4 52.42 48.56 17.97
C THR A 4 51.59 49.82 17.72
N HIS A 5 50.65 50.07 18.60
CA HIS A 5 50.07 51.35 19.11
C HIS A 5 48.93 52.01 18.32
N GLY A 6 47.91 52.57 18.87
CA GLY A 6 47.56 52.91 20.24
C GLY A 6 46.18 53.61 20.24
N GLY A 7 45.53 53.65 21.35
CA GLY A 7 44.26 54.40 21.59
C GLY A 7 44.55 55.93 21.84
N PRO A 8 43.74 56.74 22.48
CA PRO A 8 42.54 56.47 23.30
C PRO A 8 41.37 57.50 23.17
N ALA A 9 40.28 57.22 23.84
CA ALA A 9 39.37 58.04 24.64
C ALA A 9 38.74 59.35 24.15
N GLY A 10 37.46 59.46 24.38
CA GLY A 10 36.68 60.69 24.41
C GLY A 10 35.28 60.48 24.96
N TRP A 11 35.13 60.78 26.22
CA TRP A 11 33.86 60.88 26.96
C TRP A 11 33.03 62.13 26.54
N ILE A 12 31.73 61.96 26.32
CA ILE A 12 30.74 62.99 26.68
C ILE A 12 29.45 62.29 27.16
N ARG A 13 29.11 62.59 28.41
CA ARG A 13 27.79 62.29 29.05
C ARG A 13 26.81 63.35 28.58
N SER A 14 25.58 62.96 28.27
CA SER A 14 24.41 63.80 28.42
C SER A 14 23.20 62.95 28.79
N ALA A 15 22.73 63.21 29.97
CA ALA A 15 21.49 62.70 30.52
C ALA A 15 20.32 63.45 29.94
N CYS A 16 19.26 62.81 29.56
CA CYS A 16 17.92 63.40 29.50
C CYS A 16 16.86 62.42 30.00
N LEU A 17 16.03 62.97 30.86
CA LEU A 17 15.02 62.32 31.69
C LEU A 17 13.83 61.75 30.91
N THR A 18 13.43 60.57 31.33
CA THR A 18 12.08 60.08 31.68
C THR A 18 10.83 60.60 30.99
N ALA A 19 10.11 59.68 30.37
CA ALA A 19 8.65 59.61 30.48
C ALA A 19 8.24 58.13 30.39
N VAL A 20 7.81 57.56 31.51
CA VAL A 20 7.17 56.20 31.59
C VAL A 20 5.71 56.44 31.24
N ALA A 21 5.33 55.94 30.02
CA ALA A 21 3.93 55.74 29.66
C ALA A 21 3.60 54.27 29.85
N VAL A 22 2.88 53.96 30.92
CA VAL A 22 2.28 52.64 31.18
C VAL A 22 1.10 52.49 30.23
N LEU A 23 1.30 51.74 29.14
CA LEU A 23 0.21 51.24 28.31
C LEU A 23 -0.24 49.89 28.89
N LEU A 24 -1.36 49.89 29.57
CA LEU A 24 -2.15 48.70 29.88
C LEU A 24 -2.71 48.13 28.58
N ALA A 25 -1.99 47.14 27.99
CA ALA A 25 -2.54 46.32 26.95
C ALA A 25 -3.43 45.25 27.58
N THR A 26 -4.75 45.45 27.53
CA THR A 26 -5.74 44.39 27.72
C THR A 26 -5.57 43.39 26.64
N ALA A 27 -4.86 42.27 26.94
CA ALA A 27 -4.85 41.09 26.10
C ALA A 27 -6.22 40.43 26.18
N CYS A 28 -7.11 40.71 25.23
CA CYS A 28 -8.22 39.83 24.91
C CYS A 28 -7.64 38.54 24.38
N GLY A 29 -7.53 37.54 25.26
CA GLY A 29 -7.28 36.17 24.86
C GLY A 29 -8.45 35.66 24.03
N SER A 30 -8.32 35.75 22.70
CA SER A 30 -9.16 34.98 21.81
C SER A 30 -8.79 33.53 22.03
N SER A 31 -9.56 32.80 22.82
CA SER A 31 -9.58 31.35 22.79
C SER A 31 -10.04 30.95 21.39
N SER A 32 -9.08 30.71 20.49
CA SER A 32 -9.33 30.02 19.24
C SER A 32 -9.74 28.61 19.63
N THR A 33 -11.04 28.34 19.65
CA THR A 33 -11.59 27.00 19.56
C THR A 33 -10.90 26.35 18.36
N PRO A 34 -10.33 25.12 18.46
CA PRO A 34 -9.81 24.44 17.30
C PRO A 34 -10.95 24.29 16.32
N SER A 35 -10.93 25.03 15.22
CA SER A 35 -11.80 24.75 14.07
C SER A 35 -11.57 23.29 13.74
N GLY A 36 -12.62 22.48 13.74
CA GLY A 36 -12.53 21.08 13.35
C GLY A 36 -11.71 20.99 12.07
N SER A 37 -10.66 20.19 12.10
CA SER A 37 -9.77 20.01 10.96
C SER A 37 -10.63 19.59 9.77
N ALA A 38 -10.64 20.40 8.71
CA ALA A 38 -11.31 20.01 7.48
C ALA A 38 -10.69 18.69 7.00
N LEU A 39 -11.53 17.77 6.51
CA LEU A 39 -11.05 16.50 5.93
C LEU A 39 -9.94 16.79 4.90
N LEU A 40 -8.86 16.03 4.99
CA LEU A 40 -7.78 16.08 4.02
C LEU A 40 -8.35 15.88 2.62
N GLN A 41 -8.08 16.81 1.71
CA GLN A 41 -8.57 16.76 0.34
C GLN A 41 -7.38 16.62 -0.61
N PRO A 42 -7.53 15.82 -1.68
CA PRO A 42 -6.52 15.79 -2.74
C PRO A 42 -6.39 17.17 -3.39
N PRO A 43 -5.22 17.53 -3.91
CA PRO A 43 -5.08 18.74 -4.72
C PRO A 43 -6.06 18.74 -5.88
N THR A 44 -6.66 19.89 -6.18
CA THR A 44 -7.51 20.02 -7.37
C THR A 44 -6.70 19.68 -8.61
N ALA A 45 -7.15 18.69 -9.39
CA ALA A 45 -6.51 18.33 -10.64
C ALA A 45 -6.48 19.52 -11.60
N LYS A 46 -5.30 19.85 -12.12
CA LYS A 46 -5.14 20.98 -13.08
C LYS A 46 -5.81 20.72 -14.43
N THR A 47 -6.01 19.43 -14.76
CA THR A 47 -6.65 18.98 -15.99
C THR A 47 -7.80 18.02 -15.64
N ALA A 48 -8.93 18.19 -16.31
CA ALA A 48 -10.03 17.24 -16.21
C ALA A 48 -9.61 15.86 -16.72
N PRO A 49 -10.21 14.76 -16.20
CA PRO A 49 -10.01 13.43 -16.77
C PRO A 49 -10.37 13.42 -18.27
N GLN A 50 -9.67 12.57 -19.04
CA GLN A 50 -10.00 12.37 -20.45
C GLN A 50 -11.46 11.90 -20.60
N THR A 51 -12.11 12.36 -21.67
CA THR A 51 -13.48 11.96 -22.04
C THR A 51 -13.51 10.98 -23.21
N SER A 52 -12.38 10.78 -23.89
CA SER A 52 -12.20 9.82 -24.98
C SER A 52 -10.76 9.33 -25.04
N ILE A 53 -10.54 8.17 -25.63
CA ILE A 53 -9.21 7.65 -25.93
C ILE A 53 -8.91 7.96 -27.38
N GLY A 54 -7.85 8.72 -27.62
CA GLY A 54 -7.33 9.01 -28.95
C GLY A 54 -6.38 7.93 -29.48
N ALA A 55 -5.70 8.25 -30.59
CA ALA A 55 -4.57 7.44 -31.05
C ALA A 55 -3.46 7.42 -29.98
N GLY A 56 -2.80 6.26 -29.82
CA GLY A 56 -1.67 6.14 -28.90
C GLY A 56 -0.49 7.00 -29.34
N GLU A 57 0.29 7.48 -28.40
CA GLU A 57 1.45 8.36 -28.61
C GLU A 57 2.73 7.56 -28.97
N GLY A 58 2.61 6.25 -29.19
CA GLY A 58 3.69 5.39 -29.66
C GLY A 58 4.56 4.76 -28.58
N GLN A 59 4.43 5.22 -27.33
CA GLN A 59 5.12 4.61 -26.19
C GLN A 59 4.33 4.77 -24.89
N LEU A 60 4.69 3.98 -23.89
CA LEU A 60 4.13 3.99 -22.54
C LEU A 60 5.22 3.66 -21.54
N ASN A 61 5.45 4.54 -20.58
CA ASN A 61 6.49 4.40 -19.56
C ASN A 61 5.86 4.03 -18.22
N LEU A 62 6.13 2.84 -17.73
CA LEU A 62 5.52 2.25 -16.54
C LEU A 62 6.51 2.11 -15.39
N VAL A 63 6.13 2.55 -14.19
CA VAL A 63 6.69 2.10 -12.92
C VAL A 63 5.79 0.99 -12.41
N LEU A 64 6.34 -0.20 -12.11
CA LEU A 64 5.50 -1.36 -11.82
C LEU A 64 6.23 -2.40 -10.96
N TRP A 65 5.47 -3.31 -10.37
CA TRP A 65 6.03 -4.52 -9.78
C TRP A 65 6.65 -5.40 -10.86
N ASP A 66 7.77 -6.05 -10.52
CA ASP A 66 8.44 -6.94 -11.46
C ASP A 66 7.47 -8.01 -11.99
N GLY A 67 7.45 -8.18 -13.32
CA GLY A 67 6.58 -9.14 -14.01
C GLY A 67 5.19 -8.62 -14.39
N TYR A 68 4.73 -7.42 -13.96
CA TYR A 68 3.41 -6.88 -14.33
C TYR A 68 3.28 -6.47 -15.82
N ALA A 69 4.37 -6.53 -16.57
CA ALA A 69 4.40 -6.29 -18.00
C ALA A 69 5.17 -7.41 -18.73
N ASP A 70 4.69 -8.66 -18.61
CA ASP A 70 5.26 -9.79 -19.32
C ASP A 70 4.94 -9.74 -20.83
N LYS A 71 5.85 -10.28 -21.64
CA LYS A 71 5.74 -10.28 -23.10
C LYS A 71 4.48 -10.95 -23.61
N SER A 72 3.93 -11.92 -22.91
CA SER A 72 2.75 -12.67 -23.34
C SER A 72 1.50 -11.80 -23.49
N TRP A 73 1.42 -10.67 -22.79
CA TRP A 73 0.35 -9.68 -22.98
C TRP A 73 0.85 -8.31 -23.46
N VAL A 74 2.13 -7.98 -23.27
CA VAL A 74 2.72 -6.73 -23.77
C VAL A 74 2.89 -6.75 -25.28
N ASP A 75 3.42 -7.83 -25.86
CA ASP A 75 3.65 -7.91 -27.30
C ASP A 75 2.33 -7.80 -28.10
N PRO A 76 1.24 -8.51 -27.74
CA PRO A 76 -0.07 -8.31 -28.37
C PRO A 76 -0.64 -6.91 -28.16
N PHE A 77 -0.45 -6.30 -26.98
CA PHE A 77 -0.87 -4.91 -26.74
C PHE A 77 -0.15 -3.95 -27.68
N THR A 78 1.18 -4.05 -27.76
CA THR A 78 1.99 -3.19 -28.66
C THR A 78 1.59 -3.37 -30.11
N ALA A 79 1.36 -4.62 -30.56
CA ALA A 79 0.93 -4.90 -31.93
C ALA A 79 -0.46 -4.29 -32.24
N ALA A 80 -1.39 -4.33 -31.27
CA ALA A 80 -2.75 -3.81 -31.44
C ALA A 80 -2.86 -2.29 -31.38
N THR A 81 -1.99 -1.62 -30.62
CA THR A 81 -2.13 -0.20 -30.28
C THR A 81 -1.01 0.69 -30.82
N GLY A 82 0.12 0.12 -31.20
CA GLY A 82 1.34 0.85 -31.53
C GLY A 82 2.06 1.44 -30.30
N CYS A 83 1.55 1.24 -29.07
CA CYS A 83 2.16 1.74 -27.84
C CYS A 83 3.26 0.76 -27.36
N LYS A 84 4.52 1.13 -27.53
CA LYS A 84 5.66 0.37 -26.99
C LYS A 84 5.74 0.56 -25.48
N VAL A 85 5.72 -0.52 -24.73
CA VAL A 85 5.85 -0.51 -23.27
C VAL A 85 7.32 -0.46 -22.85
N ASN A 86 7.68 0.58 -22.11
CA ASN A 86 8.94 0.71 -21.40
C ASN A 86 8.66 0.53 -19.92
N GLN A 87 9.28 -0.45 -19.28
CA GLN A 87 9.01 -0.81 -17.90
C GLN A 87 10.19 -0.50 -16.98
N HIS A 88 9.88 -0.02 -15.79
CA HIS A 88 10.82 0.16 -14.70
C HIS A 88 10.29 -0.62 -13.47
N PRO A 89 10.81 -1.82 -13.24
CA PRO A 89 10.46 -2.57 -12.05
C PRO A 89 10.89 -1.84 -10.78
N ALA A 90 10.00 -1.72 -9.81
CA ALA A 90 10.26 -1.18 -8.49
C ALA A 90 10.16 -2.28 -7.43
N GLY A 91 11.03 -2.24 -6.43
CA GLY A 91 11.11 -3.24 -5.38
C GLY A 91 10.23 -2.95 -4.17
N SER A 92 9.60 -1.76 -4.09
CA SER A 92 8.76 -1.37 -2.96
C SER A 92 7.79 -0.23 -3.31
N SER A 93 6.70 -0.13 -2.52
CA SER A 93 5.78 1.01 -2.57
C SER A 93 6.49 2.35 -2.34
N ASP A 94 7.49 2.40 -1.47
CA ASP A 94 8.26 3.63 -1.19
C ASP A 94 9.11 4.07 -2.39
N GLU A 95 9.69 3.13 -3.11
CA GLU A 95 10.39 3.40 -4.36
C GLU A 95 9.43 3.94 -5.43
N MET A 96 8.26 3.31 -5.60
CA MET A 96 7.23 3.79 -6.52
C MET A 96 6.80 5.22 -6.21
N VAL A 97 6.52 5.54 -4.94
CA VAL A 97 6.19 6.91 -4.52
C VAL A 97 7.33 7.87 -4.82
N SER A 98 8.59 7.45 -4.62
CA SER A 98 9.76 8.29 -4.92
C SER A 98 9.91 8.57 -6.42
N LEU A 99 9.74 7.57 -7.27
CA LEU A 99 9.81 7.69 -8.73
C LEU A 99 8.69 8.57 -9.30
N MET A 100 7.51 8.53 -8.67
CA MET A 100 6.34 9.30 -9.09
C MET A 100 6.30 10.74 -8.60
N LYS A 101 7.28 11.17 -7.78
CA LYS A 101 7.37 12.57 -7.32
C LYS A 101 7.29 13.55 -8.48
N ASP A 102 6.66 14.70 -8.19
CA ASP A 102 6.43 15.76 -9.17
C ASP A 102 5.63 15.27 -10.40
N GLY A 103 4.66 14.38 -10.15
CA GLY A 103 3.76 13.84 -11.17
C GLY A 103 4.46 12.94 -12.19
N GLY A 104 5.43 12.14 -11.75
CA GLY A 104 6.26 11.29 -12.58
C GLY A 104 7.37 12.02 -13.33
N GLY A 105 7.56 13.33 -13.05
CA GLY A 105 8.61 14.16 -13.65
C GLY A 105 8.54 14.31 -15.17
N GLY A 106 7.46 13.82 -15.81
CA GLY A 106 7.34 13.69 -17.28
C GLY A 106 8.08 12.47 -17.85
N ASN A 107 8.71 11.65 -17.01
CA ASN A 107 9.41 10.43 -17.41
C ASN A 107 8.47 9.21 -17.37
N TRP A 108 7.53 9.21 -16.43
CA TRP A 108 6.62 8.10 -16.16
C TRP A 108 5.18 8.48 -16.50
N ASP A 109 4.47 7.56 -17.10
CA ASP A 109 3.06 7.75 -17.46
C ASP A 109 2.13 7.10 -16.44
N MET A 110 2.48 5.93 -15.94
CA MET A 110 1.68 5.20 -14.97
C MET A 110 2.54 4.51 -13.91
N VAL A 111 1.89 4.21 -12.78
CA VAL A 111 2.43 3.36 -11.72
C VAL A 111 1.41 2.29 -11.34
N SER A 112 1.87 1.06 -11.02
CA SER A 112 1.05 0.00 -10.43
C SER A 112 1.30 -0.04 -8.92
N ALA A 113 0.73 0.89 -8.18
CA ALA A 113 0.96 0.99 -6.74
C ALA A 113 0.00 0.11 -5.93
N SER A 114 0.43 -0.35 -4.76
CA SER A 114 -0.43 -1.02 -3.79
C SER A 114 -1.13 0.00 -2.89
N GLY A 115 -2.23 -0.40 -2.25
CA GLY A 115 -3.07 0.51 -1.47
C GLY A 115 -2.37 1.27 -0.34
N ASP A 116 -1.23 0.78 0.16
CA ASP A 116 -0.38 1.48 1.14
C ASP A 116 0.35 2.69 0.56
N ALA A 117 0.45 2.81 -0.77
CA ALA A 117 1.04 3.95 -1.49
C ALA A 117 0.01 4.87 -2.12
N ASP A 118 -1.16 4.36 -2.50
CA ASP A 118 -2.14 5.07 -3.34
C ASP A 118 -2.53 6.44 -2.78
N LEU A 119 -2.91 6.53 -1.50
CA LEU A 119 -3.28 7.81 -0.90
C LEU A 119 -2.11 8.79 -0.81
N ARG A 120 -0.87 8.30 -0.68
CA ARG A 120 0.32 9.15 -0.69
C ARG A 120 0.47 9.82 -2.05
N LEU A 121 0.32 9.07 -3.13
CA LEU A 121 0.37 9.56 -4.50
C LEU A 121 -0.78 10.52 -4.83
N ILE A 122 -1.98 10.25 -4.30
CA ILE A 122 -3.16 11.10 -4.50
C ILE A 122 -2.99 12.43 -3.77
N TYR A 123 -2.67 12.39 -2.47
CA TYR A 123 -2.58 13.61 -1.66
C TYR A 123 -1.35 14.47 -1.96
N SER A 124 -0.28 13.89 -2.52
CA SER A 124 0.86 14.67 -3.05
C SER A 124 0.55 15.33 -4.40
N GLY A 125 -0.51 14.88 -5.11
CA GLY A 125 -0.85 15.35 -6.44
C GLY A 125 0.03 14.76 -7.54
N ASP A 126 0.72 13.65 -7.28
CA ASP A 126 1.59 12.97 -8.24
C ASP A 126 0.80 12.17 -9.28
N VAL A 127 -0.42 11.78 -8.93
CA VAL A 127 -1.37 11.12 -9.84
C VAL A 127 -2.63 11.97 -10.03
N LYS A 128 -3.33 11.75 -11.13
CA LYS A 128 -4.54 12.49 -11.50
C LYS A 128 -5.75 11.57 -11.69
N PRO A 129 -6.98 12.12 -11.57
CA PRO A 129 -8.20 11.36 -11.77
C PRO A 129 -8.25 10.63 -13.10
N MET A 130 -8.81 9.41 -13.10
CA MET A 130 -9.07 8.60 -14.27
C MET A 130 -10.58 8.47 -14.53
N ASN A 131 -10.96 8.42 -15.81
CA ASN A 131 -12.34 8.22 -16.23
C ASN A 131 -12.63 6.73 -16.41
N THR A 132 -13.34 6.12 -15.48
CA THR A 132 -13.70 4.70 -15.51
C THR A 132 -14.65 4.34 -16.67
N ALA A 133 -15.41 5.30 -17.21
CA ALA A 133 -16.28 5.08 -18.37
C ALA A 133 -15.48 4.73 -19.65
N LEU A 134 -14.19 5.02 -19.68
CA LEU A 134 -13.30 4.65 -20.79
C LEU A 134 -12.74 3.22 -20.66
N ILE A 135 -13.04 2.51 -19.57
CA ILE A 135 -12.59 1.16 -19.27
C ILE A 135 -13.82 0.23 -19.24
N PRO A 136 -14.24 -0.36 -20.38
CA PRO A 136 -15.49 -1.11 -20.47
C PRO A 136 -15.60 -2.26 -19.47
N ASP A 137 -14.49 -2.95 -19.20
CA ASP A 137 -14.44 -4.07 -18.27
C ASP A 137 -14.50 -3.67 -16.80
N TRP A 138 -14.37 -2.36 -16.48
CA TRP A 138 -14.49 -1.90 -15.09
C TRP A 138 -15.83 -2.29 -14.44
N SER A 139 -16.92 -2.32 -15.22
CA SER A 139 -18.23 -2.78 -14.72
C SER A 139 -18.29 -4.27 -14.37
N ASN A 140 -17.32 -5.06 -14.83
CA ASN A 140 -17.17 -6.48 -14.51
C ASN A 140 -16.27 -6.72 -13.28
N PHE A 141 -15.75 -5.66 -12.67
CA PHE A 141 -14.94 -5.80 -11.47
C PHE A 141 -15.83 -6.14 -10.26
N GLN A 142 -15.29 -6.87 -9.32
CA GLN A 142 -15.91 -7.06 -8.02
C GLN A 142 -16.30 -5.70 -7.45
N THR A 143 -17.48 -5.58 -6.87
CA THR A 143 -18.05 -4.29 -6.41
C THR A 143 -17.10 -3.51 -5.50
N TYR A 144 -16.39 -4.20 -4.61
CA TYR A 144 -15.38 -3.55 -3.74
C TYR A 144 -14.30 -2.83 -4.55
N PHE A 145 -13.80 -3.43 -5.63
CA PHE A 145 -12.71 -2.88 -6.44
C PHE A 145 -13.14 -1.83 -7.48
N GLN A 146 -14.42 -1.57 -7.59
CA GLN A 146 -14.91 -0.47 -8.43
C GLN A 146 -14.68 0.90 -7.77
N ALA A 147 -14.78 1.00 -6.44
CA ALA A 147 -14.58 2.25 -5.72
C ALA A 147 -13.92 2.03 -4.33
N PRO A 148 -12.74 1.39 -4.27
CA PRO A 148 -12.10 1.12 -3.00
C PRO A 148 -11.55 2.42 -2.37
N PRO A 149 -11.53 2.51 -1.01
CA PRO A 149 -11.16 3.75 -0.31
C PRO A 149 -9.68 4.13 -0.45
N TYR A 150 -8.82 3.23 -0.92
CA TYR A 150 -7.40 3.51 -1.12
C TYR A 150 -7.13 4.26 -2.45
N ASN A 151 -8.01 4.15 -3.48
CA ASN A 151 -7.81 4.83 -4.75
C ASN A 151 -9.00 5.70 -5.20
N THR A 152 -10.07 5.77 -4.41
CA THR A 152 -11.28 6.55 -4.71
C THR A 152 -11.60 7.50 -3.57
N ILE A 153 -11.53 8.81 -3.82
CA ILE A 153 -11.76 9.87 -2.84
C ILE A 153 -12.96 10.71 -3.26
N ASN A 154 -13.96 10.81 -2.40
CA ASN A 154 -15.20 11.57 -2.66
C ASN A 154 -15.87 11.21 -4.02
N GLY A 155 -15.84 9.93 -4.39
CA GLY A 155 -16.38 9.44 -5.66
C GLY A 155 -15.50 9.73 -6.88
N VAL A 156 -14.31 10.28 -6.70
CA VAL A 156 -13.32 10.50 -7.77
C VAL A 156 -12.33 9.34 -7.78
N HIS A 157 -12.23 8.65 -8.90
CA HIS A 157 -11.30 7.54 -9.10
C HIS A 157 -9.92 8.05 -9.54
N TYR A 158 -8.88 7.73 -8.78
CA TYR A 158 -7.48 8.07 -9.09
C TYR A 158 -6.70 6.90 -9.68
N GLY A 159 -7.34 5.74 -9.79
CA GLY A 159 -6.74 4.56 -10.37
C GLY A 159 -7.77 3.47 -10.66
N ILE A 160 -7.30 2.44 -11.33
CA ILE A 160 -8.08 1.26 -11.72
C ILE A 160 -7.43 0.04 -11.06
N SER A 161 -8.17 -0.63 -10.18
CA SER A 161 -7.69 -1.83 -9.50
C SER A 161 -7.35 -2.92 -10.51
N LEU A 162 -6.26 -3.65 -10.25
CA LEU A 162 -5.75 -4.67 -11.18
C LEU A 162 -5.94 -6.08 -10.63
N GLN A 163 -5.29 -6.38 -9.54
CA GLN A 163 -5.25 -7.68 -8.87
C GLN A 163 -5.14 -7.48 -7.36
N TRP A 164 -5.39 -8.54 -6.62
CA TRP A 164 -5.34 -8.51 -5.17
C TRP A 164 -4.93 -9.87 -4.60
N GLY A 165 -4.53 -9.89 -3.34
CA GLY A 165 -4.28 -11.09 -2.58
C GLY A 165 -4.41 -10.85 -1.07
N PRO A 166 -4.84 -11.87 -0.30
CA PRO A 166 -4.81 -11.82 1.15
C PRO A 166 -3.37 -12.04 1.65
N ASN A 167 -3.08 -11.51 2.84
CA ASN A 167 -1.98 -12.01 3.63
C ASN A 167 -2.47 -13.26 4.36
N THR A 168 -1.93 -14.41 4.03
CA THR A 168 -2.35 -15.70 4.58
C THR A 168 -1.42 -16.16 5.70
N LEU A 169 -1.92 -17.00 6.58
CA LEU A 169 -1.10 -17.74 7.53
C LEU A 169 -0.60 -19.02 6.85
N LEU A 170 0.65 -18.99 6.40
CA LEU A 170 1.35 -20.13 5.83
C LEU A 170 1.95 -21.00 6.94
N TYR A 171 1.75 -22.32 6.86
CA TYR A 171 2.24 -23.24 7.87
C TYR A 171 2.70 -24.59 7.28
N ASN A 172 3.68 -25.21 7.94
CA ASN A 172 4.13 -26.55 7.61
C ASN A 172 3.21 -27.59 8.25
N THR A 173 2.59 -28.47 7.42
CA THR A 173 1.60 -29.45 7.86
C THR A 173 2.17 -30.60 8.70
N LYS A 174 3.50 -30.82 8.66
CA LYS A 174 4.16 -31.80 9.55
C LYS A 174 4.34 -31.24 10.97
N LYS A 175 4.51 -29.92 11.12
CA LYS A 175 4.59 -29.26 12.42
C LYS A 175 3.22 -28.98 13.00
N PHE A 176 2.29 -28.49 12.17
CA PHE A 176 0.93 -28.16 12.52
C PHE A 176 -0.04 -29.16 11.92
N VAL A 177 -0.15 -30.33 12.53
CA VAL A 177 -1.05 -31.43 12.09
C VAL A 177 -2.51 -30.96 12.09
N ASN A 178 -2.88 -30.17 13.08
CA ASN A 178 -4.15 -29.43 13.09
C ASN A 178 -3.88 -28.02 12.54
N PRO A 179 -4.61 -27.58 11.50
CA PRO A 179 -4.45 -26.25 10.93
C PRO A 179 -4.60 -25.16 11.99
N PRO A 180 -3.67 -24.20 12.07
CA PRO A 180 -3.82 -23.06 12.98
C PRO A 180 -5.05 -22.23 12.57
N THR A 181 -5.87 -21.85 13.55
CA THR A 181 -7.10 -21.07 13.33
C THR A 181 -6.99 -19.61 13.76
N SER A 182 -5.82 -19.22 14.27
CA SER A 182 -5.57 -17.88 14.81
C SER A 182 -4.16 -17.42 14.48
N TRP A 183 -4.00 -16.12 14.26
CA TRP A 183 -2.68 -15.47 14.15
C TRP A 183 -1.85 -15.60 15.43
N SER A 184 -2.43 -16.02 16.56
CA SER A 184 -1.71 -16.19 17.83
C SER A 184 -0.44 -17.05 17.69
N VAL A 185 -0.39 -17.98 16.73
CA VAL A 185 0.76 -18.87 16.52
C VAL A 185 2.06 -18.14 16.14
N ILE A 186 1.97 -16.98 15.49
CA ILE A 186 3.14 -16.16 15.15
C ILE A 186 3.57 -15.22 16.30
N TYR A 187 2.81 -15.20 17.39
CA TYR A 187 3.13 -14.48 18.64
C TYR A 187 3.47 -15.45 19.79
N ASP A 188 3.41 -16.76 19.56
CA ASP A 188 3.63 -17.78 20.59
C ASP A 188 5.14 -18.05 20.76
N PRO A 189 5.69 -17.88 21.99
CA PRO A 189 7.09 -18.21 22.30
C PRO A 189 7.47 -19.66 21.99
N ALA A 190 6.51 -20.60 21.97
CA ALA A 190 6.75 -22.00 21.61
C ALA A 190 7.23 -22.18 20.16
N ASN A 191 6.98 -21.17 19.30
CA ASN A 191 7.40 -21.15 17.90
C ASN A 191 8.64 -20.28 17.66
N LYS A 192 9.36 -19.87 18.72
CA LYS A 192 10.56 -19.05 18.61
C LYS A 192 11.57 -19.66 17.63
N GLY A 193 12.06 -18.82 16.70
CA GLY A 193 13.03 -19.20 15.68
C GLY A 193 12.43 -20.01 14.51
N LEU A 194 11.10 -20.24 14.50
CA LEU A 194 10.39 -20.94 13.43
C LEU A 194 9.41 -20.01 12.66
N ILE A 195 9.41 -18.72 13.00
CA ILE A 195 8.47 -17.72 12.48
C ILE A 195 9.17 -16.83 11.46
N THR A 196 8.47 -16.51 10.36
CA THR A 196 8.88 -15.47 9.42
C THR A 196 7.67 -14.60 9.05
N VAL A 197 7.90 -13.32 8.78
CA VAL A 197 6.87 -12.34 8.37
C VAL A 197 7.49 -11.32 7.40
N PRO A 198 6.68 -10.59 6.62
CA PRO A 198 7.19 -9.55 5.69
C PRO A 198 7.99 -8.46 6.39
N ASP A 199 9.05 -7.97 5.73
CA ASP A 199 9.76 -6.76 6.12
C ASP A 199 9.02 -5.52 5.61
N ASN A 200 7.90 -5.18 6.24
CA ASN A 200 7.06 -4.06 5.82
C ASN A 200 6.40 -3.37 7.03
N PRO A 201 6.43 -2.02 7.14
CA PRO A 201 5.74 -1.26 8.20
C PRO A 201 4.24 -1.58 8.32
N ILE A 202 3.61 -2.05 7.25
CA ILE A 202 2.20 -2.42 7.24
C ILE A 202 1.86 -3.59 8.18
N GLN A 203 2.89 -4.34 8.65
CA GLN A 203 2.74 -5.36 9.70
C GLN A 203 2.11 -4.79 11.00
N ILE A 204 2.17 -3.48 11.21
CA ILE A 204 1.47 -2.81 12.31
C ILE A 204 -0.05 -2.94 12.15
N ALA A 205 -0.56 -2.94 10.90
CA ALA A 205 -1.97 -3.20 10.63
C ALA A 205 -2.35 -4.66 10.91
N ASP A 206 -1.47 -5.62 10.60
CA ASP A 206 -1.69 -7.04 10.91
C ASP A 206 -1.82 -7.25 12.42
N ALA A 207 -0.91 -6.63 13.18
CA ALA A 207 -0.97 -6.63 14.64
C ALA A 207 -2.24 -5.95 15.18
N ALA A 208 -2.65 -4.83 14.58
CA ALA A 208 -3.86 -4.11 14.95
C ALA A 208 -5.13 -4.92 14.65
N LEU A 209 -5.17 -5.61 13.51
CA LEU A 209 -6.27 -6.53 13.17
C LEU A 209 -6.39 -7.65 14.20
N TYR A 210 -5.30 -8.32 14.54
CA TYR A 210 -5.26 -9.33 15.60
C TYR A 210 -5.75 -8.75 16.94
N LEU A 211 -5.26 -7.58 17.35
CA LEU A 211 -5.67 -6.92 18.58
C LEU A 211 -7.14 -6.50 18.57
N SER A 212 -7.71 -6.14 17.41
CA SER A 212 -9.14 -5.79 17.31
C SER A 212 -10.06 -6.92 17.77
N LYS A 213 -9.62 -8.15 17.64
CA LYS A 213 -10.37 -9.36 18.03
C LYS A 213 -9.97 -9.86 19.43
N THR A 214 -8.67 -9.81 19.77
CA THR A 214 -8.16 -10.36 21.04
C THR A 214 -8.18 -9.37 22.20
N LYS A 215 -8.24 -8.05 21.89
CA LYS A 215 -8.37 -6.96 22.87
C LYS A 215 -9.42 -5.94 22.41
N PRO A 216 -10.71 -6.32 22.36
CA PRO A 216 -11.77 -5.45 21.83
C PRO A 216 -11.94 -4.13 22.58
N SER A 217 -11.45 -4.06 23.85
CA SER A 217 -11.42 -2.80 24.62
C SER A 217 -10.59 -1.69 24.00
N LEU A 218 -9.68 -2.01 23.06
CA LEU A 218 -8.94 -1.00 22.31
C LEU A 218 -9.82 -0.25 21.28
N GLY A 219 -10.98 -0.80 20.91
CA GLY A 219 -11.92 -0.16 19.99
C GLY A 219 -11.39 0.03 18.57
N ILE A 220 -10.44 -0.81 18.12
CA ILE A 220 -9.89 -0.74 16.74
C ILE A 220 -10.97 -1.16 15.75
N LYS A 221 -11.38 -0.24 14.87
CA LYS A 221 -12.37 -0.46 13.81
C LYS A 221 -11.72 -0.70 12.45
N ASP A 222 -10.70 0.08 12.13
CA ASP A 222 -9.89 0.00 10.91
C ASP A 222 -8.43 -0.16 11.31
N PRO A 223 -7.72 -1.22 10.87
CA PRO A 223 -6.34 -1.46 11.26
C PRO A 223 -5.35 -0.43 10.67
N TYR A 224 -5.77 0.38 9.71
CA TYR A 224 -4.97 1.45 9.11
C TYR A 224 -5.25 2.84 9.70
N GLU A 225 -6.27 2.96 10.53
CA GLU A 225 -6.71 4.21 11.16
C GLU A 225 -6.56 4.11 12.68
N LEU A 226 -5.33 4.16 13.16
CA LEU A 226 -5.00 3.93 14.56
C LEU A 226 -4.79 5.24 15.30
N THR A 227 -5.47 5.40 16.45
CA THR A 227 -5.12 6.40 17.44
C THR A 227 -3.78 6.07 18.07
N GLN A 228 -3.16 7.03 18.80
CA GLN A 228 -1.88 6.78 19.47
C GLN A 228 -1.91 5.54 20.37
N THR A 229 -2.95 5.39 21.21
CA THR A 229 -3.09 4.23 22.11
C THR A 229 -3.17 2.89 21.36
N GLN A 230 -3.92 2.86 20.25
CA GLN A 230 -4.08 1.67 19.42
C GLN A 230 -2.77 1.32 18.71
N PHE A 231 -2.11 2.34 18.17
CA PHE A 231 -0.81 2.21 17.51
C PHE A 231 0.26 1.68 18.47
N ASP A 232 0.36 2.28 19.66
CA ASP A 232 1.32 1.85 20.69
C ASP A 232 1.09 0.40 21.11
N ALA A 233 -0.17 -0.04 21.21
CA ALA A 233 -0.52 -1.41 21.50
C ALA A 233 -0.06 -2.39 20.39
N ALA A 234 -0.25 -2.03 19.11
CA ALA A 234 0.21 -2.82 17.98
C ALA A 234 1.75 -2.90 17.93
N VAL A 235 2.42 -1.76 18.11
CA VAL A 235 3.89 -1.69 18.18
C VAL A 235 4.44 -2.53 19.34
N ALA A 236 3.80 -2.48 20.51
CA ALA A 236 4.22 -3.29 21.67
C ALA A 236 4.08 -4.79 21.39
N LEU A 237 3.00 -5.21 20.71
CA LEU A 237 2.83 -6.61 20.31
C LEU A 237 3.95 -7.07 19.37
N LEU A 238 4.29 -6.28 18.36
CA LEU A 238 5.35 -6.59 17.39
C LEU A 238 6.75 -6.58 18.02
N LYS A 239 7.02 -5.68 18.97
CA LYS A 239 8.27 -5.72 19.78
C LYS A 239 8.37 -7.00 20.60
N GLY A 240 7.25 -7.52 21.12
CA GLY A 240 7.20 -8.81 21.78
C GLY A 240 7.39 -10.00 20.83
N GLN A 241 6.98 -9.86 19.57
CA GLN A 241 7.17 -10.87 18.54
C GLN A 241 8.61 -10.91 18.00
N GLN A 242 9.27 -9.77 17.90
CA GLN A 242 10.60 -9.62 17.26
C GLN A 242 11.61 -10.70 17.70
N PRO A 243 11.80 -11.00 19.01
CA PRO A 243 12.75 -12.04 19.44
C PRO A 243 12.33 -13.47 19.08
N LEU A 244 11.13 -13.67 18.54
CA LEU A 244 10.62 -14.96 18.09
C LEU A 244 10.89 -15.18 16.59
N ILE A 245 11.07 -14.10 15.83
CA ILE A 245 11.24 -14.12 14.38
C ILE A 245 12.61 -14.71 14.01
N LYS A 246 12.62 -15.65 13.07
CA LYS A 246 13.85 -16.18 12.46
C LYS A 246 14.44 -15.18 11.47
N LYS A 247 13.59 -14.65 10.57
CA LYS A 247 13.95 -13.68 9.55
C LYS A 247 12.72 -12.90 9.12
N TYR A 248 12.86 -11.60 8.92
CA TYR A 248 11.93 -10.80 8.13
C TYR A 248 12.26 -11.01 6.65
N TRP A 249 11.29 -11.38 5.82
CA TRP A 249 11.53 -11.57 4.39
C TRP A 249 11.18 -10.29 3.61
N ALA A 250 12.02 -9.96 2.64
CA ALA A 250 11.80 -8.81 1.74
C ALA A 250 11.27 -9.26 0.37
N LEU A 251 11.74 -10.41 -0.12
CA LEU A 251 11.30 -11.02 -1.37
C LEU A 251 10.54 -12.31 -1.09
N ALA A 252 9.51 -12.59 -1.89
CA ALA A 252 8.74 -13.84 -1.80
C ALA A 252 9.66 -15.08 -1.87
N THR A 253 10.70 -15.03 -2.70
CA THR A 253 11.72 -16.08 -2.84
C THR A 253 12.54 -16.32 -1.58
N ASP A 254 12.72 -15.31 -0.73
CA ASP A 254 13.36 -15.48 0.58
C ASP A 254 12.53 -16.41 1.47
N GLU A 255 11.23 -16.15 1.58
CA GLU A 255 10.33 -16.96 2.40
C GLU A 255 10.20 -18.39 1.86
N ILE A 256 10.05 -18.53 0.52
CA ILE A 256 10.04 -19.85 -0.12
C ILE A 256 11.29 -20.65 0.28
N SER A 257 12.47 -20.05 0.19
CA SER A 257 13.73 -20.71 0.56
C SER A 257 13.78 -21.10 2.05
N LEU A 258 13.29 -20.26 2.94
CA LEU A 258 13.25 -20.55 4.39
C LEU A 258 12.34 -21.75 4.69
N PHE A 259 11.19 -21.87 4.04
CA PHE A 259 10.29 -23.03 4.20
C PHE A 259 10.88 -24.30 3.58
N GLN A 260 11.46 -24.21 2.38
CA GLN A 260 12.10 -25.35 1.69
C GLN A 260 13.26 -25.94 2.50
N ASN A 261 14.06 -25.08 3.14
CA ASN A 261 15.18 -25.49 3.97
C ASN A 261 14.74 -26.00 5.36
N GLY A 262 13.47 -25.80 5.75
CA GLY A 262 12.99 -26.12 7.08
C GLY A 262 13.47 -25.17 8.17
N ASP A 263 13.95 -23.98 7.78
CA ASP A 263 14.38 -22.93 8.72
C ASP A 263 13.21 -22.31 9.47
N VAL A 264 12.02 -22.29 8.85
CA VAL A 264 10.77 -21.77 9.42
C VAL A 264 9.64 -22.77 9.21
N MET A 265 8.61 -22.66 10.05
CA MET A 265 7.46 -23.57 10.04
C MET A 265 6.12 -22.83 9.96
N VAL A 266 6.11 -21.52 10.17
CA VAL A 266 4.90 -20.71 10.16
C VAL A 266 5.27 -19.27 9.83
N GLY A 267 4.39 -18.59 9.09
CA GLY A 267 4.64 -17.18 8.70
C GLY A 267 3.42 -16.50 8.12
N ALA A 268 3.54 -15.21 7.91
CA ALA A 268 2.61 -14.44 7.10
C ALA A 268 3.15 -14.38 5.67
N ALA A 269 2.36 -14.85 4.71
CA ALA A 269 2.74 -15.03 3.32
C ALA A 269 1.66 -14.49 2.36
N TRP A 270 1.98 -14.44 1.10
CA TRP A 270 1.00 -14.30 0.04
C TRP A 270 0.66 -15.68 -0.55
N PRO A 271 -0.48 -15.87 -1.21
CA PRO A 271 -0.82 -17.15 -1.85
C PRO A 271 0.25 -17.65 -2.83
N TYR A 272 0.98 -16.73 -3.47
CA TYR A 272 2.09 -17.04 -4.36
C TYR A 272 3.13 -17.98 -3.71
N GLN A 273 3.59 -17.68 -2.51
CA GLN A 273 4.59 -18.51 -1.81
C GLN A 273 4.04 -19.91 -1.53
N THR A 274 2.79 -19.98 -1.07
CA THR A 274 2.13 -21.29 -0.82
C THR A 274 2.06 -22.11 -2.08
N ILE A 275 1.67 -21.51 -3.20
CA ILE A 275 1.56 -22.19 -4.51
C ILE A 275 2.92 -22.72 -4.96
N GLN A 276 3.96 -21.87 -4.92
CA GLN A 276 5.31 -22.26 -5.32
C GLN A 276 5.86 -23.40 -4.45
N LEU A 277 5.64 -23.31 -3.14
CA LEU A 277 6.06 -24.37 -2.21
C LEU A 277 5.33 -25.69 -2.47
N LYS A 278 4.02 -25.67 -2.74
CA LYS A 278 3.23 -26.86 -3.09
C LYS A 278 3.70 -27.47 -4.41
N LEU A 279 3.97 -26.66 -5.43
CA LEU A 279 4.53 -27.11 -6.70
C LEU A 279 5.91 -27.79 -6.52
N ALA A 280 6.69 -27.32 -5.56
CA ALA A 280 7.97 -27.94 -5.19
C ALA A 280 7.82 -29.16 -4.26
N GLY A 281 6.59 -29.60 -3.92
CA GLY A 281 6.32 -30.74 -3.06
C GLY A 281 6.53 -30.49 -1.56
N ALA A 282 6.62 -29.23 -1.13
CA ALA A 282 6.75 -28.91 0.28
C ALA A 282 5.43 -29.21 1.05
N PRO A 283 5.51 -29.71 2.28
CA PRO A 283 4.33 -30.05 3.08
C PRO A 283 3.77 -28.79 3.76
N VAL A 284 3.18 -27.90 2.96
CA VAL A 284 2.63 -26.64 3.45
C VAL A 284 1.17 -26.47 3.07
N GLU A 285 0.46 -25.71 3.87
CA GLU A 285 -0.89 -25.20 3.63
C GLU A 285 -0.99 -23.77 4.13
N GLU A 286 -2.04 -23.08 3.68
CA GLU A 286 -2.37 -21.74 4.15
C GLU A 286 -3.79 -21.65 4.65
N THR A 287 -4.06 -20.66 5.47
CA THR A 287 -5.41 -20.35 5.96
C THR A 287 -5.57 -18.87 6.21
N ILE A 288 -6.81 -18.38 6.17
CA ILE A 288 -7.19 -17.11 6.77
C ILE A 288 -7.70 -17.40 8.18
N PRO A 289 -6.98 -16.92 9.22
CA PRO A 289 -7.39 -17.12 10.60
C PRO A 289 -8.75 -16.49 10.95
N SER A 290 -9.31 -16.88 12.09
CA SER A 290 -10.62 -16.41 12.55
C SER A 290 -10.70 -14.90 12.78
N GLU A 291 -9.58 -14.26 13.02
CA GLU A 291 -9.49 -12.80 13.16
C GLU A 291 -9.64 -12.08 11.82
N GLY A 292 -9.59 -12.79 10.70
CA GLY A 292 -9.49 -12.27 9.35
C GLY A 292 -8.04 -12.05 8.93
N ALA A 293 -7.84 -11.39 7.80
CA ALA A 293 -6.54 -11.06 7.25
C ALA A 293 -6.49 -9.62 6.75
N THR A 294 -5.32 -9.04 6.66
CA THR A 294 -5.07 -7.91 5.78
C THR A 294 -4.86 -8.45 4.35
N GLY A 295 -4.95 -7.57 3.37
CA GLY A 295 -4.72 -7.94 1.98
C GLY A 295 -4.25 -6.73 1.18
N TRP A 296 -3.57 -6.98 0.11
CA TRP A 296 -3.11 -5.94 -0.82
C TRP A 296 -3.97 -5.96 -2.09
N ALA A 297 -4.05 -4.83 -2.74
CA ALA A 297 -4.66 -4.69 -4.05
C ALA A 297 -3.90 -3.61 -4.81
N ASP A 298 -3.50 -3.94 -6.03
CA ASP A 298 -2.70 -3.04 -6.85
C ASP A 298 -3.56 -2.24 -7.80
N THR A 299 -3.11 -1.03 -8.07
CA THR A 299 -3.87 -0.02 -8.79
C THR A 299 -3.03 0.61 -9.90
N TRP A 300 -3.49 0.57 -11.13
CA TRP A 300 -2.92 1.38 -12.20
C TRP A 300 -3.34 2.83 -12.03
N MET A 301 -2.40 3.71 -11.77
CA MET A 301 -2.61 5.15 -11.56
C MET A 301 -1.91 5.96 -12.64
N LEU A 302 -2.59 7.01 -13.13
CA LEU A 302 -2.07 7.89 -14.18
C LEU A 302 -1.29 9.06 -13.58
N ALA A 303 -0.04 9.22 -13.98
CA ALA A 303 0.81 10.32 -13.54
C ALA A 303 0.23 11.69 -13.92
N THR A 304 0.35 12.69 -13.05
CA THR A 304 -0.15 14.04 -13.32
C THR A 304 0.53 14.65 -14.54
N LYS A 305 1.82 14.37 -14.76
CA LYS A 305 2.61 14.85 -15.90
C LYS A 305 2.80 13.81 -17.00
N ALA A 306 1.96 12.75 -17.04
CA ALA A 306 2.02 11.76 -18.11
C ALA A 306 2.02 12.39 -19.49
N THR A 307 2.96 12.00 -20.34
CA THR A 307 3.13 12.48 -21.71
C THR A 307 2.44 11.59 -22.74
N HIS A 308 2.05 10.36 -22.34
CA HIS A 308 1.39 9.37 -23.19
C HIS A 308 0.04 8.90 -22.61
N PRO A 309 -0.90 9.83 -22.35
CA PRO A 309 -2.13 9.50 -21.65
C PRO A 309 -3.09 8.58 -22.46
N ASN A 310 -3.07 8.64 -23.81
CA ASN A 310 -3.88 7.70 -24.60
C ASN A 310 -3.32 6.28 -24.51
N CYS A 311 -2.00 6.09 -24.61
CA CYS A 311 -1.37 4.79 -24.39
C CYS A 311 -1.65 4.26 -22.96
N ALA A 312 -1.69 5.14 -21.96
CA ALA A 312 -2.03 4.76 -20.58
C ALA A 312 -3.46 4.23 -20.45
N TYR A 313 -4.44 4.90 -21.08
CA TYR A 313 -5.83 4.43 -21.11
C TYR A 313 -6.00 3.16 -21.96
N LEU A 314 -5.31 3.04 -23.08
CA LEU A 314 -5.28 1.82 -23.90
C LEU A 314 -4.72 0.64 -23.10
N TRP A 315 -3.64 0.86 -22.34
CA TRP A 315 -3.05 -0.13 -21.43
C TRP A 315 -4.04 -0.56 -20.36
N THR A 316 -4.61 0.41 -19.64
CA THR A 316 -5.56 0.12 -18.56
C THR A 316 -6.77 -0.66 -19.09
N LYS A 317 -7.31 -0.27 -20.26
CA LYS A 317 -8.38 -1.02 -20.95
C LYS A 317 -7.94 -2.45 -21.28
N TRP A 318 -6.71 -2.64 -21.76
CA TRP A 318 -6.16 -3.93 -22.16
C TRP A 318 -5.99 -4.88 -20.95
N VAL A 319 -5.31 -4.40 -19.90
CA VAL A 319 -5.04 -5.21 -18.70
C VAL A 319 -6.29 -5.42 -17.83
N SER A 320 -7.37 -4.70 -18.08
CA SER A 320 -8.66 -4.92 -17.41
C SER A 320 -9.50 -6.03 -18.04
N THR A 321 -9.12 -6.53 -19.24
CA THR A 321 -9.87 -7.59 -19.91
C THR A 321 -9.78 -8.92 -19.15
N PRO A 322 -10.83 -9.74 -19.15
CA PRO A 322 -10.84 -11.04 -18.46
C PRO A 322 -9.63 -11.92 -18.81
N LYS A 323 -9.31 -12.01 -20.11
CA LYS A 323 -8.21 -12.83 -20.59
C LYS A 323 -6.85 -12.37 -20.06
N VAL A 324 -6.56 -11.06 -20.10
CA VAL A 324 -5.27 -10.57 -19.64
C VAL A 324 -5.16 -10.67 -18.12
N GLN A 325 -6.22 -10.38 -17.37
CA GLN A 325 -6.23 -10.58 -15.93
C GLN A 325 -6.06 -12.06 -15.55
N ALA A 326 -6.64 -12.99 -16.30
CA ALA A 326 -6.41 -14.41 -16.09
C ALA A 326 -4.94 -14.79 -16.30
N MET A 327 -4.32 -14.31 -17.38
CA MET A 327 -2.88 -14.54 -17.65
C MET A 327 -1.99 -13.97 -16.55
N GLN A 328 -2.27 -12.76 -16.08
CA GLN A 328 -1.56 -12.11 -14.98
C GLN A 328 -1.73 -12.90 -13.68
N ALA A 329 -2.97 -13.26 -13.33
CA ALA A 329 -3.28 -14.05 -12.14
C ALA A 329 -2.49 -15.37 -12.09
N LEU A 330 -2.44 -16.10 -13.19
CA LEU A 330 -1.69 -17.35 -13.27
C LEU A 330 -0.17 -17.15 -13.22
N SER A 331 0.33 -16.03 -13.76
CA SER A 331 1.76 -15.72 -13.72
C SER A 331 2.25 -15.40 -12.31
N PHE A 332 1.42 -14.67 -11.54
CA PHE A 332 1.77 -14.16 -10.22
C PHE A 332 1.22 -14.95 -9.04
N GLY A 333 0.19 -15.77 -9.24
CA GLY A 333 -0.53 -16.37 -8.14
C GLY A 333 -1.43 -15.37 -7.41
N GLU A 334 -2.01 -14.43 -8.15
CA GLU A 334 -2.86 -13.36 -7.63
C GLU A 334 -4.32 -13.56 -8.02
N THR A 335 -5.22 -12.85 -7.35
CA THR A 335 -6.64 -12.92 -7.67
C THR A 335 -7.03 -11.75 -8.59
N PRO A 336 -7.66 -12.00 -9.75
CA PRO A 336 -8.12 -10.94 -10.63
C PRO A 336 -9.30 -10.19 -10.02
N VAL A 337 -9.41 -8.88 -10.30
CA VAL A 337 -10.58 -8.09 -9.88
C VAL A 337 -11.77 -8.27 -10.83
N ASN A 338 -11.53 -8.66 -12.08
CA ASN A 338 -12.59 -8.91 -13.07
C ASN A 338 -13.20 -10.30 -12.87
N ILE A 339 -14.47 -10.35 -12.47
CA ILE A 339 -15.17 -11.61 -12.16
C ILE A 339 -15.27 -12.57 -13.36
N LYS A 340 -15.16 -12.06 -14.59
CA LYS A 340 -15.17 -12.89 -15.80
C LYS A 340 -13.83 -13.58 -16.06
N ALA A 341 -12.76 -13.17 -15.40
CA ALA A 341 -11.45 -13.79 -15.54
C ALA A 341 -11.43 -15.23 -15.05
N CYS A 342 -12.33 -15.61 -14.11
CA CYS A 342 -12.44 -16.97 -13.59
C CYS A 342 -12.62 -18.02 -14.72
N ALA A 343 -13.51 -17.75 -15.70
CA ALA A 343 -13.71 -18.66 -16.84
C ALA A 343 -12.47 -18.77 -17.73
N GLU A 344 -11.74 -17.67 -17.93
CA GLU A 344 -10.48 -17.65 -18.68
C GLU A 344 -9.37 -18.41 -17.93
N MET A 345 -9.30 -18.25 -16.61
CA MET A 345 -8.35 -18.99 -15.76
C MET A 345 -8.57 -20.49 -15.86
N GLU A 346 -9.83 -20.96 -15.73
CA GLU A 346 -10.18 -22.38 -15.87
C GLU A 346 -9.83 -22.94 -17.26
N ALA A 347 -9.98 -22.13 -18.32
CA ALA A 347 -9.61 -22.52 -19.67
C ALA A 347 -8.09 -22.63 -19.86
N LEU A 348 -7.31 -21.82 -19.18
CA LEU A 348 -5.84 -21.84 -19.21
C LEU A 348 -5.25 -22.91 -18.29
N GLN A 349 -5.81 -23.08 -17.09
CA GLN A 349 -5.37 -24.04 -16.08
C GLN A 349 -6.57 -24.48 -15.23
N ALA A 350 -7.01 -25.71 -15.41
CA ALA A 350 -8.14 -26.27 -14.67
C ALA A 350 -7.91 -26.20 -13.15
N GLY A 351 -8.93 -25.76 -12.40
CA GLY A 351 -8.89 -25.59 -10.96
C GLY A 351 -8.27 -24.26 -10.47
N SER A 352 -7.74 -23.43 -11.37
CA SER A 352 -7.03 -22.22 -10.99
C SER A 352 -7.96 -21.14 -10.41
N CYS A 353 -9.21 -21.06 -10.86
CA CYS A 353 -10.18 -20.10 -10.33
C CYS A 353 -10.35 -20.26 -8.81
N ALA A 354 -10.53 -21.50 -8.35
CA ALA A 354 -10.64 -21.81 -6.93
C ALA A 354 -9.30 -21.66 -6.19
N GLN A 355 -8.21 -22.07 -6.83
CA GLN A 355 -6.85 -22.00 -6.28
C GLN A 355 -6.44 -20.57 -5.94
N TYR A 356 -6.81 -19.61 -6.78
CA TYR A 356 -6.49 -18.18 -6.61
C TYR A 356 -7.66 -17.37 -6.04
N HIS A 357 -8.64 -18.04 -5.43
CA HIS A 357 -9.78 -17.40 -4.76
C HIS A 357 -10.67 -16.52 -5.65
N ALA A 358 -10.57 -16.65 -6.97
CA ALA A 358 -11.35 -15.86 -7.93
C ALA A 358 -12.85 -16.24 -7.96
N ASP A 359 -13.20 -17.38 -7.37
CA ASP A 359 -14.57 -17.90 -7.19
C ASP A 359 -15.24 -17.40 -5.90
N LYS A 360 -14.53 -16.67 -5.03
CA LYS A 360 -15.03 -16.28 -3.71
C LYS A 360 -16.02 -15.13 -3.80
N GLY A 361 -17.04 -15.20 -2.93
CA GLY A 361 -18.09 -14.19 -2.80
C GLY A 361 -17.81 -13.13 -1.72
N ALA A 362 -18.78 -12.25 -1.50
CA ALA A 362 -18.68 -11.08 -0.61
C ALA A 362 -18.17 -11.43 0.80
N ALA A 363 -18.63 -12.52 1.41
CA ALA A 363 -18.23 -12.91 2.76
C ALA A 363 -16.71 -13.16 2.90
N TYR A 364 -16.07 -13.63 1.83
CA TYR A 364 -14.60 -13.79 1.81
C TYR A 364 -13.91 -12.42 1.82
N PHE A 365 -14.40 -11.49 1.00
CA PHE A 365 -13.86 -10.12 0.96
C PHE A 365 -14.05 -9.37 2.28
N ASP A 366 -15.17 -9.58 2.98
CA ASP A 366 -15.44 -8.95 4.28
C ASP A 366 -14.42 -9.38 5.36
N SER A 367 -13.85 -10.59 5.21
CA SER A 367 -12.80 -11.09 6.11
C SER A 367 -11.43 -10.46 5.86
N ILE A 368 -11.24 -9.74 4.75
CA ILE A 368 -9.98 -9.13 4.34
C ILE A 368 -10.03 -7.63 4.53
N LYS A 369 -9.02 -7.07 5.21
CA LYS A 369 -8.82 -5.62 5.36
C LYS A 369 -7.76 -5.17 4.38
N PHE A 370 -8.19 -4.62 3.24
CA PHE A 370 -7.27 -4.20 2.18
C PHE A 370 -6.39 -3.04 2.61
N TRP A 371 -5.13 -3.10 2.24
CA TRP A 371 -4.14 -2.08 2.53
C TRP A 371 -4.62 -0.70 2.10
N LYS A 372 -4.44 0.24 3.00
CA LYS A 372 -4.71 1.65 2.80
C LYS A 372 -3.60 2.44 3.48
N THR A 373 -3.11 3.49 2.85
CA THR A 373 -2.10 4.35 3.46
C THR A 373 -2.62 4.93 4.78
N PRO A 374 -1.95 4.71 5.92
CA PRO A 374 -2.25 5.44 7.14
C PRO A 374 -2.02 6.95 6.97
N ILE A 375 -3.03 7.76 7.25
CA ILE A 375 -2.98 9.23 7.17
C ILE A 375 -3.28 9.85 8.53
N ALA A 376 -2.89 11.13 8.73
CA ALA A 376 -3.01 11.79 10.02
C ALA A 376 -4.46 12.07 10.47
N GLN A 377 -5.42 11.99 9.56
CA GLN A 377 -6.84 12.17 9.85
C GLN A 377 -7.59 10.88 9.60
N CYS A 378 -8.26 10.36 10.64
CA CYS A 378 -9.12 9.21 10.48
C CYS A 378 -10.33 9.55 9.58
N ALA A 379 -10.97 8.53 8.99
CA ALA A 379 -12.10 8.71 8.08
C ALA A 379 -13.34 9.37 8.74
N ASP A 380 -13.43 9.37 10.07
CA ASP A 380 -14.48 10.09 10.81
C ASP A 380 -14.33 11.61 10.76
N GLY A 381 -13.21 12.12 10.22
CA GLY A 381 -12.93 13.54 10.04
C GLY A 381 -12.61 14.31 11.33
N THR A 382 -12.64 13.66 12.47
CA THR A 382 -12.47 14.30 13.79
C THR A 382 -11.34 13.70 14.61
N THR A 383 -11.10 12.40 14.46
CA THR A 383 -10.05 11.68 15.20
C THR A 383 -8.69 11.87 14.52
N VAL A 384 -7.64 12.04 15.32
CA VAL A 384 -6.25 12.06 14.86
C VAL A 384 -5.75 10.62 14.80
N CYS A 385 -5.36 10.19 13.61
CA CYS A 385 -4.70 8.93 13.34
C CYS A 385 -3.19 9.10 13.19
N ILE A 386 -2.47 8.01 13.30
CA ILE A 386 -1.01 7.98 13.17
C ILE A 386 -0.62 7.83 11.69
N PRO A 387 0.05 8.83 11.08
CA PRO A 387 0.40 8.79 9.66
C PRO A 387 1.55 7.83 9.36
N TYR A 388 1.68 7.46 8.09
CA TYR A 388 2.59 6.42 7.59
C TYR A 388 4.08 6.64 7.95
N ASP A 389 4.56 7.89 7.98
CA ASP A 389 5.93 8.21 8.39
C ASP A 389 6.25 7.74 9.81
N LYS A 390 5.25 7.77 10.71
CA LYS A 390 5.38 7.21 12.07
C LYS A 390 5.40 5.70 12.07
N TRP A 391 4.67 5.05 11.15
CA TRP A 391 4.71 3.60 10.98
C TRP A 391 6.10 3.14 10.51
N VAL A 392 6.70 3.81 9.53
CA VAL A 392 8.06 3.55 9.05
C VAL A 392 9.08 3.70 10.20
N SER A 393 8.97 4.79 10.98
CA SER A 393 9.86 5.04 12.12
C SER A 393 9.72 3.97 13.22
N ALA A 394 8.47 3.57 13.52
CA ALA A 394 8.21 2.52 14.51
C ALA A 394 8.71 1.15 14.01
N TRP A 395 8.50 0.83 12.74
CA TRP A 395 8.97 -0.41 12.13
C TRP A 395 10.49 -0.56 12.23
N THR A 396 11.23 0.49 11.92
CA THR A 396 12.68 0.53 12.12
C THR A 396 13.06 0.20 13.58
N THR A 397 12.31 0.79 14.55
CA THR A 397 12.55 0.53 15.97
C THR A 397 12.14 -0.89 16.42
N ILE A 398 11.13 -1.50 15.78
CA ILE A 398 10.70 -2.87 16.05
C ILE A 398 11.77 -3.87 15.63
N LYS A 399 12.35 -3.67 14.45
CA LYS A 399 13.36 -4.60 13.93
C LYS A 399 14.71 -4.53 14.67
N GLY A 400 15.09 -3.37 15.17
CA GLY A 400 16.35 -3.10 15.87
C GLY A 400 17.42 -2.51 14.97
#